data_6f85ee3f12a862a68683710a948b7af5
#
_entry.id   6f85ee3f12a862a68683710a948b7af5
#
_cell.length_a   1.000
_cell.length_b   1.000
_cell.length_c   1.000
_cell.angle_alpha   90.00
_cell.angle_beta   90.00
_cell.angle_gamma   90.00
#
_symmetry.space_group_name_H-M   'P 1'
#
loop_
_entity.id
_entity.type
_entity.pdbx_description
1 polymer ?
#
loop_
_entity_poly.entity_id
_entity_poly.type
_entity_poly.pdbx_seq_one_letter_code
_entity_poly.pdbx_strand_id
1 'polypeptide(L)'
;MSDKQDLHAMRHSLAHIMATAVTSIWPEAKLGVGPVVENGFYYDIELGDIKISEDDFANVEAKMQEVILANDAFERSELPIDEAIHWAQVAKQPYKEGLLNDLKRAGTTVAKDLDANELGTITEGDTAVENVSFYKNGDFMDLCRGPHVESTAKVGAFKLMRVAGAYWRGKEGNPQMQRLYGVAFATPKELRQHLDMLEEAKKRDHRKLGKELDLFVFSELVGAGLPLFTERGTVLREELGRFTQELRQRAGFVPATR
;
A
#
# COMPACT_ATOMS: atom_id res chain seq x y z
N MET A 1 -8.15 -6.10 21.23
CA MET A 1 -6.83 -6.32 20.59
C MET A 1 -6.91 -7.33 19.45
N SER A 2 -7.84 -8.30 19.48
CA SER A 2 -8.04 -9.30 18.41
C SER A 2 -8.40 -8.69 17.04
N ASP A 3 -9.38 -7.80 16.99
CA ASP A 3 -9.92 -7.29 15.71
C ASP A 3 -8.90 -6.58 14.80
N LYS A 4 -7.90 -5.89 15.37
CA LYS A 4 -6.86 -5.23 14.57
C LYS A 4 -5.83 -6.20 13.99
N GLN A 5 -5.51 -7.27 14.72
CA GLN A 5 -4.61 -8.31 14.23
C GLN A 5 -5.27 -9.14 13.14
N ASP A 6 -6.56 -9.44 13.30
CA ASP A 6 -7.35 -10.17 12.31
C ASP A 6 -7.49 -9.38 11.00
N LEU A 7 -7.72 -8.05 11.08
CA LEU A 7 -7.74 -7.17 9.91
C LEU A 7 -6.39 -7.07 9.22
N HIS A 8 -5.28 -7.06 9.98
CA HIS A 8 -3.93 -7.03 9.40
C HIS A 8 -3.65 -8.33 8.63
N ALA A 9 -3.90 -9.49 9.25
CA ALA A 9 -3.72 -10.80 8.60
C ALA A 9 -4.59 -10.93 7.34
N MET A 10 -5.84 -10.47 7.39
CA MET A 10 -6.76 -10.45 6.26
C MET A 10 -6.24 -9.59 5.09
N ARG A 11 -5.79 -8.37 5.37
CA ARG A 11 -5.23 -7.45 4.36
C ARG A 11 -3.94 -8.00 3.76
N HIS A 12 -3.08 -8.59 4.59
CA HIS A 12 -1.87 -9.24 4.14
C HIS A 12 -2.18 -10.44 3.22
N SER A 13 -3.16 -11.26 3.58
CA SER A 13 -3.61 -12.36 2.73
C SER A 13 -4.19 -11.89 1.40
N LEU A 14 -4.93 -10.76 1.40
CA LEU A 14 -5.40 -10.15 0.16
C LEU A 14 -4.27 -9.62 -0.73
N ALA A 15 -3.15 -9.15 -0.16
CA ALA A 15 -1.97 -8.81 -0.95
C ALA A 15 -1.39 -10.04 -1.66
N HIS A 16 -1.32 -11.19 -0.98
CA HIS A 16 -0.90 -12.47 -1.60
C HIS A 16 -1.90 -12.97 -2.64
N ILE A 17 -3.20 -12.90 -2.37
CA ILE A 17 -4.26 -13.25 -3.34
C ILE A 17 -4.16 -12.37 -4.59
N MET A 18 -3.87 -11.07 -4.42
CA MET A 18 -3.64 -10.16 -5.54
C MET A 18 -2.39 -10.55 -6.33
N ALA A 19 -1.28 -10.90 -5.66
CA ALA A 19 -0.07 -11.36 -6.33
C ALA A 19 -0.32 -12.67 -7.10
N THR A 20 -1.08 -13.60 -6.52
CA THR A 20 -1.53 -14.85 -7.18
C THR A 20 -2.34 -14.54 -8.44
N ALA A 21 -3.30 -13.62 -8.35
CA ALA A 21 -4.12 -13.20 -9.49
C ALA A 21 -3.27 -12.56 -10.59
N VAL A 22 -2.38 -11.64 -10.22
CA VAL A 22 -1.49 -10.95 -11.17
C VAL A 22 -0.56 -11.93 -11.88
N THR A 23 0.08 -12.85 -11.17
CA THR A 23 0.97 -13.86 -11.78
C THR A 23 0.21 -14.87 -12.64
N SER A 24 -1.07 -15.12 -12.36
CA SER A 24 -1.93 -15.94 -13.21
C SER A 24 -2.28 -15.25 -14.53
N ILE A 25 -2.46 -13.92 -14.53
CA ILE A 25 -2.76 -13.12 -15.73
C ILE A 25 -1.47 -12.83 -16.50
N TRP A 26 -0.40 -12.49 -15.80
CA TRP A 26 0.91 -12.15 -16.34
C TRP A 26 2.00 -13.04 -15.73
N PRO A 27 2.27 -14.22 -16.29
CA PRO A 27 3.22 -15.20 -15.71
C PRO A 27 4.66 -14.70 -15.60
N GLU A 28 5.06 -13.69 -16.38
CA GLU A 28 6.39 -13.08 -16.32
C GLU A 28 6.50 -11.96 -15.26
N ALA A 29 5.45 -11.75 -14.46
CA ALA A 29 5.43 -10.74 -13.40
C ALA A 29 6.54 -10.98 -12.38
N LYS A 30 7.32 -9.94 -12.09
CA LYS A 30 8.31 -9.96 -11.03
C LYS A 30 7.78 -9.21 -9.82
N LEU A 31 7.78 -9.88 -8.70
CA LEU A 31 7.14 -9.45 -7.48
C LEU A 31 8.13 -8.77 -6.53
N GLY A 32 7.82 -7.56 -6.10
CA GLY A 32 8.52 -6.85 -5.06
C GLY A 32 8.03 -7.23 -3.66
N VAL A 33 7.37 -6.29 -2.99
CA VAL A 33 6.82 -6.44 -1.64
C VAL A 33 5.33 -6.07 -1.61
N GLY A 34 4.60 -6.68 -0.70
CA GLY A 34 3.15 -6.52 -0.55
C GLY A 34 2.71 -6.19 0.88
N PRO A 35 3.07 -5.02 1.45
CA PRO A 35 2.72 -4.68 2.82
C PRO A 35 1.25 -4.27 2.98
N VAL A 36 0.82 -4.32 4.23
CA VAL A 36 -0.46 -3.78 4.69
C VAL A 36 -0.31 -2.29 4.95
N VAL A 37 -1.30 -1.51 4.53
CA VAL A 37 -1.42 -0.07 4.81
C VAL A 37 -2.72 0.22 5.57
N GLU A 38 -2.90 1.48 5.97
CA GLU A 38 -4.12 1.93 6.63
C GLU A 38 -5.35 1.57 5.84
N ASN A 39 -6.30 0.94 6.07
CA ASN A 39 -7.50 0.54 5.31
C ASN A 39 -7.29 -0.38 4.10
N GLY A 40 -6.06 -0.90 3.88
CA GLY A 40 -5.83 -1.70 2.69
C GLY A 40 -4.48 -2.39 2.62
N PHE A 41 -4.06 -2.63 1.40
CA PHE A 41 -2.82 -3.30 1.05
C PHE A 41 -2.33 -2.81 -0.30
N TYR A 42 -1.09 -3.10 -0.64
CA TYR A 42 -0.59 -2.97 -2.00
C TYR A 42 0.39 -4.09 -2.35
N TYR A 43 0.75 -4.15 -3.61
CA TYR A 43 1.85 -4.99 -4.08
C TYR A 43 2.66 -4.25 -5.14
N ASP A 44 3.99 -4.32 -5.04
CA ASP A 44 4.91 -3.80 -6.03
C ASP A 44 5.20 -4.86 -7.09
N ILE A 45 4.95 -4.54 -8.35
CA ILE A 45 4.97 -5.48 -9.46
C ILE A 45 5.76 -4.86 -10.62
N GLU A 46 6.67 -5.61 -11.22
CA GLU A 46 7.30 -5.25 -12.49
C GLU A 46 6.76 -6.18 -13.60
N LEU A 47 6.29 -5.58 -14.68
CA LEU A 47 5.72 -6.27 -15.85
C LEU A 47 6.46 -5.91 -17.16
N GLY A 48 7.69 -5.41 -17.07
CA GLY A 48 8.41 -4.92 -18.24
C GLY A 48 7.66 -3.78 -18.93
N ASP A 49 7.33 -3.97 -20.22
CA ASP A 49 6.62 -2.94 -21.01
C ASP A 49 5.11 -2.88 -20.76
N ILE A 50 4.53 -3.88 -20.08
CA ILE A 50 3.10 -3.92 -19.77
C ILE A 50 2.81 -2.96 -18.63
N LYS A 51 1.78 -2.12 -18.80
CA LYS A 51 1.32 -1.19 -17.76
C LYS A 51 -0.11 -1.52 -17.36
N ILE A 52 -0.30 -1.80 -16.08
CA ILE A 52 -1.63 -1.96 -15.49
C ILE A 52 -2.33 -0.61 -15.48
N SER A 53 -3.57 -0.58 -15.91
CA SER A 53 -4.46 0.57 -15.86
C SER A 53 -5.69 0.27 -15.00
N GLU A 54 -6.54 1.27 -14.76
CA GLU A 54 -7.81 1.06 -14.06
C GLU A 54 -8.77 0.13 -14.82
N ASP A 55 -8.63 0.03 -16.15
CA ASP A 55 -9.43 -0.87 -16.99
C ASP A 55 -9.13 -2.35 -16.69
N ASP A 56 -7.93 -2.66 -16.21
CA ASP A 56 -7.52 -4.02 -15.86
C ASP A 56 -8.07 -4.48 -14.51
N PHE A 57 -8.52 -3.54 -13.65
CA PHE A 57 -8.92 -3.86 -12.28
C PHE A 57 -10.05 -4.88 -12.22
N ALA A 58 -11.03 -4.78 -13.10
CA ALA A 58 -12.15 -5.73 -13.14
C ALA A 58 -11.67 -7.17 -13.40
N ASN A 59 -10.68 -7.33 -14.29
CA ASN A 59 -10.10 -8.63 -14.60
C ASN A 59 -9.26 -9.17 -13.44
N VAL A 60 -8.43 -8.33 -12.82
CA VAL A 60 -7.62 -8.71 -11.64
C VAL A 60 -8.54 -9.07 -10.47
N GLU A 61 -9.57 -8.26 -10.18
CA GLU A 61 -10.56 -8.54 -9.12
C GLU A 61 -11.30 -9.85 -9.37
N ALA A 62 -11.70 -10.13 -10.62
CA ALA A 62 -12.35 -11.39 -10.98
C ALA A 62 -11.41 -12.58 -10.71
N LYS A 63 -10.13 -12.47 -11.06
CA LYS A 63 -9.13 -13.49 -10.78
C LYS A 63 -8.85 -13.66 -9.29
N MET A 64 -8.81 -12.56 -8.52
CA MET A 64 -8.75 -12.62 -7.05
C MET A 64 -9.95 -13.37 -6.47
N GLN A 65 -11.17 -13.15 -7.00
CA GLN A 65 -12.36 -13.88 -6.57
C GLN A 65 -12.25 -15.39 -6.88
N GLU A 66 -11.69 -15.78 -8.01
CA GLU A 66 -11.44 -17.21 -8.31
C GLU A 66 -10.51 -17.83 -7.25
N VAL A 67 -9.43 -17.14 -6.89
CA VAL A 67 -8.49 -17.60 -5.84
C VAL A 67 -9.19 -17.70 -4.48
N ILE A 68 -10.08 -16.76 -4.15
CA ILE A 68 -10.87 -16.79 -2.91
C ILE A 68 -11.83 -17.99 -2.90
N LEU A 69 -12.49 -18.24 -4.03
CA LEU A 69 -13.42 -19.37 -4.17
C LEU A 69 -12.74 -20.74 -4.14
N ALA A 70 -11.47 -20.83 -4.54
CA ALA A 70 -10.68 -22.06 -4.43
C ALA A 70 -10.49 -22.50 -2.98
N ASN A 71 -10.55 -21.57 -2.02
CA ASN A 71 -10.44 -21.82 -0.59
C ASN A 71 -9.15 -22.56 -0.20
N ASP A 72 -8.04 -22.20 -0.83
CA ASP A 72 -6.73 -22.79 -0.55
C ASP A 72 -6.23 -22.33 0.83
N ALA A 73 -5.62 -23.23 1.59
CA ALA A 73 -4.98 -22.91 2.85
C ALA A 73 -3.75 -22.01 2.65
N PHE A 74 -3.48 -21.13 3.61
CA PHE A 74 -2.20 -20.44 3.71
C PHE A 74 -1.23 -21.31 4.52
N GLU A 75 -0.34 -22.00 3.82
CA GLU A 75 0.61 -22.92 4.41
C GLU A 75 1.96 -22.22 4.66
N ARG A 76 2.38 -22.18 5.91
CA ARG A 76 3.70 -21.65 6.29
C ARG A 76 4.75 -22.75 6.18
N SER A 77 5.86 -22.43 5.54
CA SER A 77 7.06 -23.29 5.49
C SER A 77 8.31 -22.46 5.80
N GLU A 78 9.40 -23.16 6.13
CA GLU A 78 10.70 -22.54 6.32
C GLU A 78 11.71 -23.24 5.40
N LEU A 79 12.59 -22.45 4.79
CA LEU A 79 13.67 -22.92 3.95
C LEU A 79 15.00 -22.37 4.45
N PRO A 80 16.08 -23.14 4.36
CA PRO A 80 17.44 -22.61 4.48
C PRO A 80 17.65 -21.46 3.50
N ILE A 81 18.37 -20.43 3.90
CA ILE A 81 18.55 -19.20 3.09
C ILE A 81 19.11 -19.50 1.69
N ASP A 82 20.00 -20.48 1.55
CA ASP A 82 20.58 -20.84 0.26
C ASP A 82 19.57 -21.54 -0.67
N GLU A 83 18.71 -22.39 -0.11
CA GLU A 83 17.60 -23.00 -0.85
C GLU A 83 16.57 -21.94 -1.28
N ALA A 84 16.30 -20.98 -0.41
CA ALA A 84 15.41 -19.87 -0.72
C ALA A 84 15.95 -18.98 -1.85
N ILE A 85 17.26 -18.70 -1.87
CA ILE A 85 17.92 -17.97 -2.97
C ILE A 85 17.79 -18.78 -4.27
N HIS A 86 18.07 -20.09 -4.22
CA HIS A 86 17.91 -20.94 -5.40
C HIS A 86 16.47 -20.97 -5.91
N TRP A 87 15.47 -21.05 -5.02
CA TRP A 87 14.06 -20.94 -5.38
C TRP A 87 13.78 -19.63 -6.13
N ALA A 88 14.24 -18.47 -5.62
CA ALA A 88 14.01 -17.17 -6.26
C ALA A 88 14.64 -17.10 -7.66
N GLN A 89 15.81 -17.72 -7.87
CA GLN A 89 16.47 -17.80 -9.17
C GLN A 89 15.67 -18.66 -10.16
N VAL A 90 15.22 -19.85 -9.73
CA VAL A 90 14.41 -20.75 -10.56
C VAL A 90 13.06 -20.12 -10.91
N ALA A 91 12.43 -19.45 -9.93
CA ALA A 91 11.17 -18.72 -10.11
C ALA A 91 11.34 -17.39 -10.88
N LYS A 92 12.57 -17.02 -11.27
CA LYS A 92 12.91 -15.76 -11.96
C LYS A 92 12.38 -14.52 -11.22
N GLN A 93 12.54 -14.51 -9.88
CA GLN A 93 12.09 -13.42 -9.00
C GLN A 93 13.28 -12.61 -8.48
N PRO A 94 13.88 -11.71 -9.29
CA PRO A 94 15.13 -11.02 -8.95
C PRO A 94 15.01 -10.13 -7.72
N TYR A 95 13.83 -9.58 -7.45
CA TYR A 95 13.60 -8.75 -6.27
C TYR A 95 13.60 -9.60 -4.98
N LYS A 96 13.02 -10.80 -5.02
CA LYS A 96 13.07 -11.76 -3.91
C LYS A 96 14.49 -12.28 -3.70
N GLU A 97 15.22 -12.59 -4.78
CA GLU A 97 16.63 -12.95 -4.71
C GLU A 97 17.46 -11.84 -4.04
N GLY A 98 17.25 -10.57 -4.43
CA GLY A 98 17.93 -9.44 -3.83
C GLY A 98 17.63 -9.27 -2.32
N LEU A 99 16.37 -9.46 -1.90
CA LEU A 99 15.99 -9.44 -0.48
C LEU A 99 16.64 -10.58 0.30
N LEU A 100 16.66 -11.80 -0.25
CA LEU A 100 17.28 -12.97 0.39
C LEU A 100 18.80 -12.81 0.52
N ASN A 101 19.47 -12.27 -0.48
CA ASN A 101 20.90 -11.98 -0.41
C ASN A 101 21.22 -10.91 0.66
N ASP A 102 20.36 -9.91 0.84
CA ASP A 102 20.53 -8.93 1.91
C ASP A 102 20.31 -9.57 3.29
N LEU A 103 19.30 -10.43 3.45
CA LEU A 103 19.07 -11.20 4.67
C LEU A 103 20.27 -12.05 5.02
N LYS A 104 20.84 -12.76 4.04
CA LYS A 104 22.02 -13.60 4.23
C LYS A 104 23.24 -12.78 4.66
N ARG A 105 23.42 -11.58 4.08
CA ARG A 105 24.59 -10.73 4.33
C ARG A 105 24.50 -9.94 5.62
N ALA A 106 23.33 -9.38 5.91
CA ALA A 106 23.14 -8.34 6.93
C ALA A 106 22.06 -8.67 7.97
N GLY A 107 21.41 -9.81 7.89
CA GLY A 107 20.31 -10.20 8.78
C GLY A 107 19.04 -9.36 8.61
N THR A 108 19.04 -8.39 7.68
CA THR A 108 17.92 -7.48 7.45
C THR A 108 17.78 -7.13 5.98
N THR A 109 16.53 -6.92 5.53
CA THR A 109 16.22 -6.40 4.20
C THR A 109 16.12 -4.88 4.17
N VAL A 110 16.21 -4.25 5.33
CA VAL A 110 16.05 -2.80 5.48
C VAL A 110 17.35 -2.12 5.03
N ALA A 111 17.33 -1.43 3.90
CA ALA A 111 18.26 -0.34 3.70
C ALA A 111 18.00 0.68 4.81
N LYS A 112 19.04 1.24 5.43
CA LYS A 112 18.97 2.12 6.62
C LYS A 112 17.96 3.29 6.53
N ASP A 113 17.37 3.52 5.37
CA ASP A 113 16.47 4.63 5.05
C ASP A 113 15.02 4.22 4.74
N LEU A 114 14.64 2.94 4.89
CA LEU A 114 13.28 2.45 4.64
C LEU A 114 12.62 2.04 5.95
N ASP A 115 11.35 2.37 6.12
CA ASP A 115 10.58 2.01 7.30
C ASP A 115 10.55 0.48 7.48
N ALA A 116 11.08 0.02 8.61
CA ALA A 116 11.20 -1.40 8.95
C ALA A 116 9.84 -2.14 8.94
N ASN A 117 8.73 -1.41 9.13
CA ASN A 117 7.38 -1.96 9.12
C ASN A 117 6.87 -2.29 7.71
N GLU A 118 7.39 -1.61 6.67
CA GLU A 118 6.96 -1.85 5.28
C GLU A 118 7.59 -3.11 4.67
N LEU A 119 8.76 -3.54 5.14
CA LEU A 119 9.50 -4.67 4.59
C LEU A 119 9.43 -5.97 5.41
N GLY A 120 8.73 -5.93 6.54
CA GLY A 120 8.41 -7.13 7.33
C GLY A 120 9.60 -7.85 7.96
N THR A 121 10.79 -7.22 8.05
CA THR A 121 11.98 -7.85 8.60
C THR A 121 12.68 -6.96 9.61
N ILE A 122 12.36 -7.15 10.91
CA ILE A 122 13.22 -6.72 12.01
C ILE A 122 13.75 -7.99 12.68
N THR A 123 15.04 -8.23 12.55
CA THR A 123 15.80 -8.96 13.57
C THR A 123 16.74 -7.95 14.21
N GLU A 124 16.54 -7.67 15.48
CA GLU A 124 17.56 -7.02 16.29
C GLU A 124 18.76 -7.97 16.40
N GLY A 125 19.87 -7.61 15.78
CA GLY A 125 21.15 -8.30 15.94
C GLY A 125 21.84 -8.64 14.63
N ASP A 126 23.16 -8.46 14.62
CA ASP A 126 24.14 -8.80 13.56
C ASP A 126 24.29 -10.32 13.31
N THR A 127 23.22 -11.10 13.31
CA THR A 127 23.28 -12.55 13.09
C THR A 127 22.76 -12.88 11.69
N ALA A 128 23.58 -13.57 10.92
CA ALA A 128 23.18 -14.15 9.64
C ALA A 128 21.90 -14.98 9.80
N VAL A 129 20.91 -14.72 8.96
CA VAL A 129 19.65 -15.47 8.95
C VAL A 129 19.91 -16.83 8.29
N GLU A 130 19.72 -17.90 9.05
CA GLU A 130 19.89 -19.27 8.54
C GLU A 130 18.67 -19.77 7.79
N ASN A 131 17.46 -19.47 8.28
CA ASN A 131 16.20 -19.90 7.70
C ASN A 131 15.28 -18.71 7.47
N VAL A 132 14.48 -18.78 6.42
CA VAL A 132 13.46 -17.79 6.05
C VAL A 132 12.11 -18.46 5.87
N SER A 133 11.05 -17.73 6.19
CA SER A 133 9.69 -18.25 6.06
C SER A 133 9.05 -17.88 4.72
N PHE A 134 8.27 -18.82 4.22
CA PHE A 134 7.44 -18.70 3.05
C PHE A 134 5.99 -18.98 3.40
N TYR A 135 5.09 -18.40 2.62
CA TYR A 135 3.69 -18.77 2.63
C TYR A 135 3.26 -19.20 1.23
N LYS A 136 2.51 -20.29 1.18
CA LYS A 136 1.95 -20.87 -0.04
C LYS A 136 0.43 -20.83 0.05
N ASN A 137 -0.23 -20.48 -1.07
CA ASN A 137 -1.67 -20.67 -1.30
C ASN A 137 -1.89 -21.20 -2.71
N GLY A 138 -2.48 -22.38 -2.83
CA GLY A 138 -2.53 -23.10 -4.10
C GLY A 138 -1.14 -23.36 -4.65
N ASP A 139 -0.88 -22.94 -5.89
CA ASP A 139 0.44 -23.06 -6.53
C ASP A 139 1.34 -21.84 -6.29
N PHE A 140 0.80 -20.74 -5.75
CA PHE A 140 1.56 -19.54 -5.47
C PHE A 140 2.32 -19.64 -4.15
N MET A 141 3.61 -19.32 -4.19
CA MET A 141 4.50 -19.27 -3.01
C MET A 141 5.26 -17.95 -3.00
N ASP A 142 5.37 -17.33 -1.83
CA ASP A 142 6.08 -16.07 -1.65
C ASP A 142 6.87 -16.02 -0.34
N LEU A 143 7.99 -15.27 -0.38
CA LEU A 143 8.79 -14.95 0.80
C LEU A 143 7.99 -14.04 1.73
N CYS A 144 7.62 -14.52 2.90
CA CYS A 144 6.73 -13.83 3.81
C CYS A 144 6.86 -14.32 5.25
N ARG A 145 6.65 -13.42 6.21
CA ARG A 145 6.62 -13.75 7.65
C ARG A 145 5.21 -14.01 8.18
N GLY A 146 4.19 -13.58 7.46
CA GLY A 146 2.84 -13.58 7.96
C GLY A 146 2.57 -12.43 8.96
N PRO A 147 1.49 -12.49 9.75
CA PRO A 147 0.50 -13.58 9.73
C PRO A 147 -0.44 -13.51 8.53
N HIS A 148 -1.06 -14.65 8.23
CA HIS A 148 -2.14 -14.78 7.24
C HIS A 148 -3.39 -15.36 7.90
N VAL A 149 -4.53 -15.25 7.21
CA VAL A 149 -5.75 -16.00 7.56
C VAL A 149 -5.56 -17.49 7.23
N GLU A 150 -6.43 -18.36 7.74
CA GLU A 150 -6.32 -19.82 7.58
C GLU A 150 -6.40 -20.26 6.11
N SER A 151 -7.29 -19.62 5.32
CA SER A 151 -7.47 -19.92 3.90
C SER A 151 -7.89 -18.69 3.10
N THR A 152 -7.77 -18.77 1.78
CA THR A 152 -8.12 -17.68 0.87
C THR A 152 -9.60 -17.28 0.98
N ALA A 153 -10.49 -18.17 1.39
CA ALA A 153 -11.91 -17.86 1.61
C ALA A 153 -12.18 -17.07 2.92
N LYS A 154 -11.20 -16.95 3.84
CA LYS A 154 -11.36 -16.25 5.12
C LYS A 154 -11.02 -14.77 5.05
N VAL A 155 -11.00 -14.18 3.85
CA VAL A 155 -10.80 -12.75 3.66
C VAL A 155 -12.13 -12.01 3.60
N GLY A 156 -12.09 -10.69 3.88
CA GLY A 156 -13.25 -9.82 3.80
C GLY A 156 -13.48 -9.23 2.42
N ALA A 157 -14.28 -8.17 2.38
CA ALA A 157 -14.57 -7.43 1.15
C ALA A 157 -13.40 -6.52 0.77
N PHE A 158 -13.09 -6.46 -0.51
CA PHE A 158 -11.99 -5.65 -1.05
C PHE A 158 -12.38 -4.94 -2.34
N LYS A 159 -11.59 -3.94 -2.72
CA LYS A 159 -11.67 -3.21 -4.00
C LYS A 159 -10.28 -2.73 -4.40
N LEU A 160 -9.90 -2.90 -5.67
CA LEU A 160 -8.72 -2.26 -6.23
C LEU A 160 -9.02 -0.77 -6.47
N MET A 161 -8.07 0.09 -6.13
CA MET A 161 -8.32 1.52 -6.06
C MET A 161 -7.52 2.34 -7.07
N ARG A 162 -6.26 2.00 -7.24
CA ARG A 162 -5.34 2.74 -8.10
C ARG A 162 -4.06 1.97 -8.36
N VAL A 163 -3.38 2.34 -9.44
CA VAL A 163 -1.98 1.98 -9.67
C VAL A 163 -1.12 3.24 -9.63
N ALA A 164 0.08 3.14 -9.10
CA ALA A 164 1.05 4.23 -9.06
C ALA A 164 2.44 3.71 -9.42
N GLY A 165 3.26 4.55 -10.05
CA GLY A 165 4.69 4.26 -10.22
C GLY A 165 5.41 4.28 -8.87
N ALA A 166 6.31 3.35 -8.67
CA ALA A 166 7.22 3.31 -7.52
C ALA A 166 8.59 2.85 -7.99
N TYR A 167 9.66 3.39 -7.41
CA TYR A 167 10.99 2.84 -7.65
C TYR A 167 11.29 1.74 -6.63
N TRP A 168 11.91 0.66 -7.08
CA TRP A 168 12.36 -0.38 -6.19
C TRP A 168 13.22 0.20 -5.06
N ARG A 169 12.85 -0.09 -3.79
CA ARG A 169 13.50 0.47 -2.59
C ARG A 169 13.53 2.01 -2.53
N GLY A 170 12.57 2.68 -3.18
CA GLY A 170 12.44 4.15 -3.14
C GLY A 170 13.57 4.93 -3.81
N LYS A 171 14.46 4.29 -4.58
CA LYS A 171 15.62 4.95 -5.22
C LYS A 171 15.37 5.12 -6.72
N GLU A 172 15.42 6.35 -7.23
CA GLU A 172 15.18 6.69 -8.64
C GLU A 172 16.10 5.96 -9.65
N GLY A 173 17.29 5.53 -9.22
CA GLY A 173 18.21 4.74 -10.04
C GLY A 173 17.84 3.25 -10.17
N ASN A 174 16.85 2.78 -9.42
CA ASN A 174 16.40 1.40 -9.44
C ASN A 174 15.25 1.20 -10.45
N PRO A 175 14.95 -0.06 -10.84
CA PRO A 175 13.83 -0.35 -11.72
C PRO A 175 12.51 0.25 -11.23
N GLN A 176 11.72 0.77 -12.18
CA GLN A 176 10.40 1.29 -11.90
C GLN A 176 9.41 0.14 -11.81
N MET A 177 8.69 0.08 -10.72
CA MET A 177 7.63 -0.87 -10.46
C MET A 177 6.25 -0.21 -10.54
N GLN A 178 5.23 -1.01 -10.70
CA GLN A 178 3.83 -0.61 -10.60
C GLN A 178 3.30 -1.06 -9.25
N ARG A 179 2.87 -0.09 -8.44
CA ARG A 179 2.29 -0.33 -7.13
C ARG A 179 0.78 -0.36 -7.23
N LEU A 180 0.22 -1.55 -7.15
CA LEU A 180 -1.22 -1.77 -7.22
C LEU A 180 -1.82 -1.74 -5.81
N TYR A 181 -2.74 -0.80 -5.57
CA TYR A 181 -3.38 -0.58 -4.28
C TYR A 181 -4.79 -1.16 -4.21
N GLY A 182 -5.09 -1.82 -3.11
CA GLY A 182 -6.44 -2.24 -2.75
C GLY A 182 -6.83 -1.76 -1.35
N VAL A 183 -8.13 -1.56 -1.13
CA VAL A 183 -8.72 -1.38 0.19
C VAL A 183 -9.45 -2.65 0.62
N ALA A 184 -9.49 -2.91 1.94
CA ALA A 184 -10.14 -4.11 2.45
C ALA A 184 -10.73 -3.90 3.85
N PHE A 185 -11.93 -4.45 4.02
CA PHE A 185 -12.73 -4.36 5.25
C PHE A 185 -13.34 -5.72 5.58
N ALA A 186 -13.69 -5.93 6.85
CA ALA A 186 -14.26 -7.19 7.29
C ALA A 186 -15.58 -7.50 6.58
N THR A 187 -16.38 -6.48 6.26
CA THR A 187 -17.70 -6.63 5.66
C THR A 187 -17.89 -5.79 4.39
N PRO A 188 -18.77 -6.24 3.46
CA PRO A 188 -19.13 -5.43 2.29
C PRO A 188 -19.77 -4.07 2.64
N LYS A 189 -20.44 -4.00 3.80
CA LYS A 189 -21.06 -2.77 4.31
C LYS A 189 -19.99 -1.72 4.65
N GLU A 190 -18.96 -2.14 5.37
CA GLU A 190 -17.84 -1.25 5.75
C GLU A 190 -17.07 -0.77 4.51
N LEU A 191 -16.81 -1.68 3.57
CA LEU A 191 -16.19 -1.33 2.29
C LEU A 191 -17.01 -0.26 1.57
N ARG A 192 -18.33 -0.46 1.44
CA ARG A 192 -19.23 0.52 0.78
C ARG A 192 -19.19 1.87 1.49
N GLN A 193 -19.30 1.89 2.82
CA GLN A 193 -19.22 3.13 3.60
C GLN A 193 -17.90 3.88 3.37
N HIS A 194 -16.80 3.15 3.27
CA HIS A 194 -15.50 3.75 2.96
C HIS A 194 -15.44 4.33 1.55
N LEU A 195 -15.95 3.62 0.55
CA LEU A 195 -16.02 4.10 -0.83
C LEU A 195 -16.91 5.33 -0.96
N ASP A 196 -18.09 5.33 -0.31
CA ASP A 196 -19.00 6.48 -0.27
C ASP A 196 -18.32 7.70 0.38
N MET A 197 -17.55 7.48 1.46
CA MET A 197 -16.78 8.54 2.11
C MET A 197 -15.70 9.12 1.18
N LEU A 198 -15.00 8.29 0.43
CA LEU A 198 -14.00 8.75 -0.54
C LEU A 198 -14.64 9.54 -1.70
N GLU A 199 -15.79 9.09 -2.19
CA GLU A 199 -16.57 9.81 -3.20
C GLU A 199 -17.00 11.20 -2.69
N GLU A 200 -17.52 11.24 -1.47
CA GLU A 200 -17.92 12.50 -0.84
C GLU A 200 -16.73 13.42 -0.59
N ALA A 201 -15.57 12.87 -0.20
CA ALA A 201 -14.34 13.63 -0.04
C ALA A 201 -13.87 14.25 -1.37
N LYS A 202 -13.99 13.51 -2.49
CA LYS A 202 -13.70 14.06 -3.84
C LYS A 202 -14.59 15.24 -4.20
N LYS A 203 -15.88 15.19 -3.85
CA LYS A 203 -16.82 16.30 -4.08
C LYS A 203 -16.45 17.54 -3.27
N ARG A 204 -15.87 17.35 -2.08
CA ARG A 204 -15.43 18.39 -1.15
C ARG A 204 -13.97 18.82 -1.34
N ASP A 205 -13.30 18.42 -2.42
CA ASP A 205 -11.93 18.86 -2.69
C ASP A 205 -11.87 20.39 -2.74
N HIS A 206 -11.05 20.97 -1.85
CA HIS A 206 -10.92 22.43 -1.71
C HIS A 206 -10.47 23.11 -3.01
N ARG A 207 -9.71 22.42 -3.87
CA ARG A 207 -9.28 22.97 -5.16
C ARG A 207 -10.45 23.11 -6.14
N LYS A 208 -11.39 22.15 -6.09
CA LYS A 208 -12.61 22.19 -6.87
C LYS A 208 -13.55 23.25 -6.31
N LEU A 209 -13.89 23.14 -5.03
CA LEU A 209 -14.78 24.10 -4.36
C LEU A 209 -14.23 25.52 -4.38
N GLY A 210 -12.92 25.70 -4.23
CA GLY A 210 -12.29 27.01 -4.27
C GLY A 210 -12.46 27.73 -5.60
N LYS A 211 -12.43 26.99 -6.72
CA LYS A 211 -12.73 27.54 -8.05
C LYS A 211 -14.22 27.79 -8.27
N GLU A 212 -15.07 26.83 -7.91
CA GLU A 212 -16.52 26.91 -8.09
C GLU A 212 -17.14 28.06 -7.27
N LEU A 213 -16.63 28.31 -6.07
CA LEU A 213 -17.08 29.33 -5.15
C LEU A 213 -16.32 30.66 -5.29
N ASP A 214 -15.39 30.74 -6.24
CA ASP A 214 -14.52 31.92 -6.46
C ASP A 214 -13.81 32.37 -5.17
N LEU A 215 -13.12 31.41 -4.48
CA LEU A 215 -12.41 31.69 -3.24
C LEU A 215 -10.95 32.07 -3.46
N PHE A 216 -10.32 31.57 -4.53
CA PHE A 216 -8.93 31.87 -4.88
C PHE A 216 -8.66 31.63 -6.37
N VAL A 217 -7.64 32.31 -6.86
CA VAL A 217 -7.11 32.18 -8.22
C VAL A 217 -5.62 31.96 -8.18
N PHE A 218 -5.07 31.39 -9.24
CA PHE A 218 -3.63 31.32 -9.47
C PHE A 218 -3.23 32.28 -10.57
N SER A 219 -2.08 32.91 -10.43
CA SER A 219 -1.53 33.86 -11.43
C SER A 219 -0.08 33.50 -11.72
N GLU A 220 0.29 33.47 -12.99
CA GLU A 220 1.66 33.30 -13.43
C GLU A 220 2.61 34.40 -12.92
N LEU A 221 2.05 35.62 -12.71
CA LEU A 221 2.80 36.75 -12.19
C LEU A 221 3.31 36.56 -10.75
N VAL A 222 2.60 35.72 -9.96
CA VAL A 222 2.95 35.48 -8.56
C VAL A 222 3.77 34.20 -8.39
N GLY A 223 3.67 33.28 -9.35
CA GLY A 223 4.38 32.02 -9.35
C GLY A 223 3.50 30.80 -9.08
N ALA A 224 4.01 29.63 -9.45
CA ALA A 224 3.28 28.38 -9.33
C ALA A 224 3.04 28.00 -7.87
N GLY A 225 1.81 27.56 -7.57
CA GLY A 225 1.46 27.04 -6.24
C GLY A 225 1.09 28.10 -5.19
N LEU A 226 1.12 29.40 -5.53
CA LEU A 226 0.73 30.47 -4.63
C LEU A 226 -0.72 30.92 -4.93
N PRO A 227 -1.71 30.58 -4.09
CA PRO A 227 -3.08 31.02 -4.28
C PRO A 227 -3.25 32.49 -3.89
N LEU A 228 -3.88 33.26 -4.75
CA LEU A 228 -4.37 34.60 -4.45
C LEU A 228 -5.83 34.51 -4.04
N PHE A 229 -6.14 34.90 -2.81
CA PHE A 229 -7.50 34.87 -2.31
C PHE A 229 -8.31 36.06 -2.93
N THR A 230 -9.51 35.73 -3.40
CA THR A 230 -10.50 36.72 -3.78
C THR A 230 -11.07 37.42 -2.53
N GLU A 231 -11.96 38.41 -2.71
CA GLU A 231 -12.64 39.04 -1.58
C GLU A 231 -13.39 38.00 -0.73
N ARG A 232 -14.14 37.08 -1.35
CA ARG A 232 -14.86 35.99 -0.66
C ARG A 232 -13.92 35.04 0.07
N GLY A 233 -12.83 34.65 -0.57
CA GLY A 233 -11.81 33.79 0.02
C GLY A 233 -11.10 34.45 1.19
N THR A 234 -10.84 35.72 1.12
CA THR A 234 -10.24 36.53 2.20
C THR A 234 -11.13 36.54 3.43
N VAL A 235 -12.42 36.89 3.25
CA VAL A 235 -13.40 36.90 4.35
C VAL A 235 -13.51 35.53 5.01
N LEU A 236 -13.63 34.44 4.21
CA LEU A 236 -13.70 33.08 4.74
C LEU A 236 -12.44 32.71 5.56
N ARG A 237 -11.25 33.03 5.05
CA ARG A 237 -9.97 32.80 5.70
C ARG A 237 -9.85 33.56 7.04
N GLU A 238 -10.25 34.82 7.06
CA GLU A 238 -10.20 35.63 8.28
C GLU A 238 -11.17 35.12 9.34
N GLU A 239 -12.41 34.78 8.97
CA GLU A 239 -13.39 34.21 9.88
C GLU A 239 -12.94 32.89 10.49
N LEU A 240 -12.39 31.97 9.68
CA LEU A 240 -11.82 30.70 10.15
C LEU A 240 -10.60 30.94 11.06
N GLY A 241 -9.76 31.91 10.70
CA GLY A 241 -8.61 32.31 11.52
C GLY A 241 -9.03 32.82 12.89
N ARG A 242 -10.02 33.73 12.93
CA ARG A 242 -10.59 34.29 14.16
C ARG A 242 -11.20 33.18 15.04
N PHE A 243 -12.03 32.32 14.47
CA PHE A 243 -12.64 31.20 15.17
C PHE A 243 -11.58 30.26 15.77
N THR A 244 -10.57 29.92 15.00
CA THR A 244 -9.47 29.07 15.48
C THR A 244 -8.71 29.73 16.63
N GLN A 245 -8.48 31.04 16.55
CA GLN A 245 -7.79 31.78 17.62
C GLN A 245 -8.63 31.84 18.90
N GLU A 246 -9.94 32.07 18.79
CA GLU A 246 -10.86 32.01 19.94
C GLU A 246 -10.83 30.64 20.63
N LEU A 247 -10.89 29.54 19.87
CA LEU A 247 -10.81 28.17 20.42
C LEU A 247 -9.49 27.94 21.16
N ARG A 248 -8.39 28.38 20.58
CA ARG A 248 -7.05 28.28 21.24
C ARG A 248 -7.00 29.07 22.53
N GLN A 249 -7.50 30.30 22.54
CA GLN A 249 -7.54 31.13 23.74
C GLN A 249 -8.41 30.50 24.84
N ARG A 250 -9.57 29.94 24.51
CA ARG A 250 -10.42 29.20 25.44
C ARG A 250 -9.73 27.95 26.01
N ALA A 251 -8.86 27.33 25.23
CA ALA A 251 -8.05 26.18 25.65
C ALA A 251 -6.75 26.59 26.40
N GLY A 252 -6.55 27.90 26.69
CA GLY A 252 -5.41 28.41 27.44
C GLY A 252 -4.12 28.64 26.63
N PHE A 253 -4.17 28.55 25.28
CA PHE A 253 -3.03 28.88 24.43
C PHE A 253 -2.90 30.41 24.24
N VAL A 254 -1.68 30.91 24.37
CA VAL A 254 -1.35 32.32 24.11
C VAL A 254 -0.66 32.41 22.75
N PRO A 255 -1.04 33.36 21.88
CA PRO A 255 -0.35 33.59 20.62
C PRO A 255 1.11 34.00 20.88
N ALA A 256 2.05 33.26 20.24
CA ALA A 256 3.44 33.70 20.21
C ALA A 256 3.62 34.64 19.02
N THR A 257 3.96 35.89 19.27
CA THR A 257 4.47 36.82 18.26
C THR A 257 5.95 36.54 18.03
N ARG A 258 6.31 36.31 16.76
CA ARG A 258 7.71 36.36 16.31
C ARG A 258 8.08 37.76 15.89
#